data_835971994b0933213274d8e43f0f61ed
#
_entry.id   835971994b0933213274d8e43f0f61ed
#
_cell.length_a   1.000
_cell.length_b   1.000
_cell.length_c   1.000
_cell.angle_alpha   90.00
_cell.angle_beta   90.00
_cell.angle_gamma   90.00
#
_symmetry.space_group_name_H-M   'P 1'
#
loop_
_entity.id
_entity.type
_entity.pdbx_description
1 polymer ?
#
loop_
_entity_poly.entity_id
_entity_poly.type
_entity_poly.pdbx_seq_one_letter_code
_entity_poly.pdbx_strand_id
1 'polypeptide(L)'
;NPRSHLTPYALNRLIALNYERNHYGIIFKSRDYDRNMEPNRTLIREYQRFYLLFPKSPYLEEVKEYHSRAMSDLAEHELNVANYYFDKQAYHSAIGRYLYLLKNYPGFPRTANVAERLIAAYRLNRQPELADEMQRVLDSLRERNLLAQHNSKEE
;
A
#
# COMPACT_ATOMS: atom_id res chain seq x y z
N ASN A 1 -5.69 12.42 29.81
CA ASN A 1 -4.59 11.89 30.62
C ASN A 1 -4.00 10.67 29.93
N PRO A 2 -2.77 10.74 29.37
CA PRO A 2 -2.16 9.63 28.63
C PRO A 2 -1.90 8.39 29.50
N ARG A 3 -1.98 8.50 30.81
CA ARG A 3 -1.81 7.39 31.77
C ARG A 3 -3.13 6.74 32.21
N SER A 4 -4.26 7.17 31.66
CA SER A 4 -5.55 6.53 31.95
C SER A 4 -5.62 5.14 31.32
N HIS A 5 -6.20 4.17 32.04
CA HIS A 5 -6.49 2.84 31.52
C HIS A 5 -7.46 2.84 30.31
N LEU A 6 -8.22 3.94 30.14
CA LEU A 6 -9.12 4.14 28.98
C LEU A 6 -8.41 4.68 27.74
N THR A 7 -7.15 5.12 27.84
CA THR A 7 -6.41 5.72 26.71
C THR A 7 -6.23 4.75 25.53
N PRO A 8 -5.89 3.45 25.73
CA PRO A 8 -5.80 2.50 24.62
C PRO A 8 -7.16 2.31 23.91
N TYR A 9 -8.25 2.24 24.65
CA TYR A 9 -9.59 2.14 24.07
C TYR A 9 -9.94 3.39 23.24
N ALA A 10 -9.74 4.58 23.81
CA ALA A 10 -10.04 5.83 23.11
C ALA A 10 -9.23 5.98 21.82
N LEU A 11 -7.94 5.60 21.84
CA LEU A 11 -7.09 5.66 20.67
C LEU A 11 -7.48 4.60 19.63
N ASN A 12 -7.85 3.39 20.04
CA ASN A 12 -8.43 2.38 19.15
C ASN A 12 -9.69 2.91 18.46
N ARG A 13 -10.61 3.53 19.20
CA ARG A 13 -11.84 4.13 18.62
C ARG A 13 -11.53 5.25 17.63
N LEU A 14 -10.52 6.08 17.90
CA LEU A 14 -10.07 7.12 16.96
C LEU A 14 -9.54 6.52 15.65
N ILE A 15 -8.77 5.44 15.74
CA ILE A 15 -8.25 4.71 14.57
C ILE A 15 -9.42 4.13 13.76
N ALA A 16 -10.37 3.44 14.42
CA ALA A 16 -11.55 2.89 13.78
C ALA A 16 -12.38 3.97 13.07
N LEU A 17 -12.63 5.10 13.71
CA LEU A 17 -13.36 6.23 13.10
C LEU A 17 -12.65 6.81 11.87
N ASN A 18 -11.33 6.91 11.88
CA ASN A 18 -10.58 7.35 10.69
C ASN A 18 -10.70 6.35 9.54
N TYR A 19 -10.73 5.04 9.85
CA TYR A 19 -10.96 4.00 8.85
C TYR A 19 -12.38 4.11 8.26
N GLU A 20 -13.40 4.17 9.11
CA GLU A 20 -14.81 4.30 8.72
C GLU A 20 -15.05 5.55 7.86
N ARG A 21 -14.51 6.71 8.28
CA ARG A 21 -14.63 7.97 7.53
C ARG A 21 -14.12 7.87 6.10
N ASN A 22 -13.09 7.06 5.88
CA ASN A 22 -12.58 6.83 4.55
C ASN A 22 -13.50 5.90 3.71
N HIS A 23 -14.20 4.97 4.36
CA HIS A 23 -15.08 4.00 3.70
C HIS A 23 -16.50 4.54 3.44
N TYR A 24 -17.07 5.27 4.38
CA TYR A 24 -18.44 5.83 4.24
C TYR A 24 -18.52 7.03 3.29
N GLY A 25 -17.42 7.67 2.94
CA GLY A 25 -17.35 8.71 1.90
C GLY A 25 -17.63 8.21 0.47
N ILE A 26 -17.88 6.92 0.30
CA ILE A 26 -18.06 6.22 -1.00
C ILE A 26 -19.44 6.48 -1.65
N ILE A 27 -20.38 7.15 -1.01
CA ILE A 27 -21.71 7.44 -1.58
C ILE A 27 -21.60 8.38 -2.81
N PHE A 28 -20.53 9.16 -2.91
CA PHE A 28 -20.21 9.92 -4.12
C PHE A 28 -18.97 9.30 -4.77
N LYS A 29 -19.16 8.64 -5.93
CA LYS A 29 -18.09 8.11 -6.80
C LYS A 29 -17.14 9.24 -7.23
N SER A 30 -16.22 9.65 -6.36
CA SER A 30 -15.01 10.34 -6.80
C SER A 30 -14.17 9.35 -7.61
N ARG A 31 -13.54 9.83 -8.69
CA ARG A 31 -12.61 9.00 -9.45
C ARG A 31 -11.51 8.53 -8.50
N ASP A 32 -11.14 7.25 -8.54
CA ASP A 32 -10.23 6.62 -7.57
C ASP A 32 -8.89 7.36 -7.38
N TYR A 33 -8.43 8.08 -8.41
CA TYR A 33 -7.19 8.88 -8.34
C TYR A 33 -7.37 10.26 -7.68
N ASP A 34 -8.62 10.71 -7.45
CA ASP A 34 -8.94 12.01 -6.84
C ASP A 34 -9.47 11.87 -5.39
N ARG A 35 -9.39 10.67 -4.85
CA ARG A 35 -9.88 10.35 -3.51
C ARG A 35 -8.99 10.98 -2.44
N ASN A 36 -9.60 11.62 -1.44
CA ASN A 36 -8.88 12.13 -0.29
C ASN A 36 -8.39 10.99 0.62
N MET A 37 -7.08 10.77 0.64
CA MET A 37 -6.43 9.71 1.43
C MET A 37 -5.91 10.20 2.80
N GLU A 38 -6.19 11.43 3.21
CA GLU A 38 -5.74 11.97 4.50
C GLU A 38 -6.26 11.19 5.73
N PRO A 39 -7.49 10.65 5.74
CA PRO A 39 -7.92 9.76 6.83
C PRO A 39 -7.02 8.53 7.00
N ASN A 40 -6.59 7.89 5.90
CA ASN A 40 -5.70 6.73 5.94
C ASN A 40 -4.30 7.12 6.47
N ARG A 41 -3.76 8.27 6.03
CA ARG A 41 -2.48 8.77 6.54
C ARG A 41 -2.53 9.09 8.02
N THR A 42 -3.63 9.69 8.49
CA THR A 42 -3.86 9.94 9.90
C THR A 42 -3.95 8.65 10.70
N LEU A 43 -4.68 7.65 10.18
CA LEU A 43 -4.77 6.32 10.81
C LEU A 43 -3.38 5.70 10.98
N ILE A 44 -2.52 5.75 9.98
CA ILE A 44 -1.16 5.19 10.06
C ILE A 44 -0.33 5.89 11.14
N ARG A 45 -0.40 7.22 11.25
CA ARG A 45 0.29 7.96 12.33
C ARG A 45 -0.21 7.56 13.72
N GLU A 46 -1.54 7.43 13.88
CA GLU A 46 -2.13 7.02 15.16
C GLU A 46 -1.83 5.54 15.49
N TYR A 47 -1.74 4.66 14.49
CA TYR A 47 -1.27 3.29 14.68
C TYR A 47 0.16 3.25 15.22
N GLN A 48 1.09 3.99 14.63
CA GLN A 48 2.48 4.06 15.09
C GLN A 48 2.55 4.53 16.55
N ARG A 49 1.78 5.54 16.89
CA ARG A 49 1.64 6.04 18.26
C ARG A 49 1.07 4.98 19.21
N PHE A 50 0.02 4.27 18.77
CA PHE A 50 -0.59 3.20 19.56
C PHE A 50 0.41 2.07 19.83
N TYR A 51 1.11 1.62 18.81
CA TYR A 51 2.09 0.54 18.91
C TYR A 51 3.22 0.87 19.90
N LEU A 52 3.71 2.10 19.87
CA LEU A 52 4.76 2.57 20.78
C LEU A 52 4.30 2.69 22.23
N LEU A 53 3.09 3.18 22.45
CA LEU A 53 2.58 3.46 23.80
C LEU A 53 1.94 2.24 24.46
N PHE A 54 1.34 1.34 23.67
CA PHE A 54 0.51 0.24 24.18
C PHE A 54 0.80 -1.11 23.49
N PRO A 55 2.07 -1.57 23.47
CA PRO A 55 2.48 -2.79 22.72
C PRO A 55 1.84 -4.09 23.26
N LYS A 56 1.29 -4.08 24.49
CA LYS A 56 0.61 -5.22 25.11
C LYS A 56 -0.92 -5.00 25.26
N SER A 57 -1.48 -4.04 24.55
CA SER A 57 -2.91 -3.75 24.60
C SER A 57 -3.72 -4.89 23.98
N PRO A 58 -4.89 -5.25 24.56
CA PRO A 58 -5.79 -6.22 23.93
C PRO A 58 -6.36 -5.73 22.58
N TYR A 59 -6.29 -4.42 22.29
CA TYR A 59 -6.74 -3.84 21.03
C TYR A 59 -5.67 -3.85 19.94
N LEU A 60 -4.44 -4.35 20.22
CA LEU A 60 -3.33 -4.27 19.27
C LEU A 60 -3.61 -4.96 17.95
N GLU A 61 -4.22 -6.15 17.98
CA GLU A 61 -4.51 -6.90 16.76
C GLU A 61 -5.57 -6.21 15.90
N GLU A 62 -6.61 -5.68 16.50
CA GLU A 62 -7.62 -4.89 15.78
C GLU A 62 -7.01 -3.65 15.11
N VAL A 63 -6.14 -2.95 15.81
CA VAL A 63 -5.47 -1.75 15.30
C VAL A 63 -4.48 -2.10 14.16
N LYS A 64 -3.80 -3.25 14.24
CA LYS A 64 -2.96 -3.78 13.14
C LYS A 64 -3.79 -4.06 11.88
N GLU A 65 -4.98 -4.61 12.05
CA GLU A 65 -5.88 -4.88 10.92
C GLU A 65 -6.30 -3.59 10.22
N TYR A 66 -6.72 -2.57 10.96
CA TYR A 66 -7.02 -1.25 10.38
C TYR A 66 -5.82 -0.63 9.67
N HIS A 67 -4.62 -0.75 10.28
CA HIS A 67 -3.39 -0.28 9.64
C HIS A 67 -3.11 -1.00 8.32
N SER A 68 -3.20 -2.33 8.30
CA SER A 68 -2.98 -3.13 7.10
C SER A 68 -3.94 -2.75 5.97
N ARG A 69 -5.22 -2.58 6.29
CA ARG A 69 -6.24 -2.13 5.33
C ARG A 69 -5.95 -0.71 4.81
N ALA A 70 -5.59 0.22 5.69
CA ALA A 70 -5.25 1.59 5.29
C ALA A 70 -4.00 1.63 4.39
N MET A 71 -2.99 0.81 4.65
CA MET A 71 -1.82 0.67 3.80
C MET A 71 -2.18 0.11 2.41
N SER A 72 -3.09 -0.89 2.36
CA SER A 72 -3.59 -1.44 1.10
C SER A 72 -4.36 -0.40 0.28
N ASP A 73 -5.23 0.38 0.92
CA ASP A 73 -6.00 1.45 0.27
C ASP A 73 -5.10 2.54 -0.31
N LEU A 74 -4.03 2.91 0.43
CA LEU A 74 -3.04 3.88 -0.07
C LEU A 74 -2.27 3.34 -1.27
N ALA A 75 -1.85 2.07 -1.22
CA ALA A 75 -1.17 1.42 -2.34
C ALA A 75 -2.08 1.35 -3.59
N GLU A 76 -3.35 1.02 -3.40
CA GLU A 76 -4.35 1.00 -4.46
C GLU A 76 -4.55 2.39 -5.09
N HIS A 77 -4.65 3.42 -4.25
CA HIS A 77 -4.74 4.80 -4.72
C HIS A 77 -3.52 5.20 -5.56
N GLU A 78 -2.29 4.90 -5.09
CA GLU A 78 -1.07 5.20 -5.85
C GLU A 78 -1.03 4.44 -7.19
N LEU A 79 -1.51 3.19 -7.22
CA LEU A 79 -1.63 2.42 -8.46
C LEU A 79 -2.61 3.07 -9.44
N ASN A 80 -3.75 3.54 -8.96
CA ASN A 80 -4.75 4.21 -9.78
C ASN A 80 -4.21 5.54 -10.34
N VAL A 81 -3.47 6.30 -9.53
CA VAL A 81 -2.79 7.52 -9.98
C VAL A 81 -1.72 7.19 -11.03
N ALA A 82 -0.93 6.14 -10.82
CA ALA A 82 0.09 5.70 -11.78
C ALA A 82 -0.53 5.28 -13.10
N ASN A 83 -1.58 4.48 -13.07
CA ASN A 83 -2.33 4.05 -14.24
C ASN A 83 -2.96 5.23 -14.99
N TYR A 84 -3.51 6.20 -14.28
CA TYR A 84 -4.02 7.43 -14.90
C TYR A 84 -2.95 8.14 -15.74
N TYR A 85 -1.74 8.32 -15.18
CA TYR A 85 -0.62 8.92 -15.93
C TYR A 85 -0.17 8.05 -17.10
N PHE A 86 -0.15 6.73 -16.92
CA PHE A 86 0.18 5.77 -17.98
C PHE A 86 -0.79 5.89 -19.16
N ASP A 87 -2.10 5.92 -18.89
CA ASP A 87 -3.15 6.02 -19.90
C ASP A 87 -3.14 7.39 -20.61
N LYS A 88 -2.65 8.43 -19.93
CA LYS A 88 -2.40 9.75 -20.52
C LYS A 88 -1.05 9.84 -21.28
N GLN A 89 -0.34 8.72 -21.42
CA GLN A 89 0.98 8.65 -22.05
C GLN A 89 2.05 9.50 -21.34
N ALA A 90 1.78 9.96 -20.13
CA ALA A 90 2.74 10.66 -19.28
C ALA A 90 3.65 9.65 -18.56
N TYR A 91 4.40 8.87 -19.34
CA TYR A 91 5.15 7.70 -18.85
C TYR A 91 6.18 8.05 -17.78
N HIS A 92 6.85 9.19 -17.88
CA HIS A 92 7.80 9.65 -16.86
C HIS A 92 7.10 9.80 -15.48
N SER A 93 5.91 10.40 -15.46
CA SER A 93 5.12 10.56 -14.23
C SER A 93 4.60 9.20 -13.72
N ALA A 94 4.15 8.32 -14.61
CA ALA A 94 3.72 6.96 -14.26
C ALA A 94 4.86 6.17 -13.63
N ILE A 95 6.06 6.20 -14.19
CA ILE A 95 7.27 5.55 -13.66
C ILE A 95 7.54 6.00 -12.22
N GLY A 96 7.53 7.31 -11.97
CA GLY A 96 7.74 7.85 -10.62
C GLY A 96 6.73 7.31 -9.61
N ARG A 97 5.45 7.18 -10.00
CA ARG A 97 4.38 6.64 -9.13
C ARG A 97 4.51 5.13 -8.90
N TYR A 98 4.81 4.34 -9.93
CA TYR A 98 5.04 2.90 -9.77
C TYR A 98 6.25 2.62 -8.86
N LEU A 99 7.36 3.35 -9.03
CA LEU A 99 8.53 3.24 -8.16
C LEU A 99 8.21 3.61 -6.71
N TYR A 100 7.48 4.71 -6.52
CA TYR A 100 7.01 5.12 -5.20
C TYR A 100 6.19 4.02 -4.52
N LEU A 101 5.25 3.40 -5.27
CA LEU A 101 4.42 2.31 -4.77
C LEU A 101 5.26 1.12 -4.34
N LEU A 102 6.15 0.62 -5.21
CA LEU A 102 7.00 -0.54 -4.93
C LEU A 102 7.91 -0.31 -3.72
N LYS A 103 8.41 0.92 -3.55
CA LYS A 103 9.28 1.30 -2.43
C LYS A 103 8.53 1.38 -1.10
N ASN A 104 7.35 2.00 -1.08
CA ASN A 104 6.66 2.37 0.16
C ASN A 104 5.60 1.34 0.60
N TYR A 105 5.18 0.45 -0.31
CA TYR A 105 4.15 -0.56 -0.05
C TYR A 105 4.61 -1.97 -0.49
N PRO A 106 5.73 -2.49 0.04
CA PRO A 106 6.30 -3.77 -0.41
C PRO A 106 5.38 -4.97 -0.14
N GLY A 107 4.46 -4.86 0.83
CA GLY A 107 3.44 -5.87 1.14
C GLY A 107 2.17 -5.78 0.28
N PHE A 108 2.11 -4.90 -0.72
CA PHE A 108 0.94 -4.78 -1.57
C PHE A 108 0.76 -6.04 -2.45
N PRO A 109 -0.42 -6.70 -2.45
CA PRO A 109 -0.60 -7.99 -3.12
C PRO A 109 -0.34 -7.97 -4.63
N ARG A 110 -0.46 -6.80 -5.29
CA ARG A 110 -0.29 -6.64 -6.73
C ARG A 110 1.07 -6.09 -7.15
N THR A 111 2.10 -6.22 -6.33
CA THR A 111 3.46 -5.72 -6.64
C THR A 111 4.02 -6.26 -7.96
N ALA A 112 3.75 -7.54 -8.29
CA ALA A 112 4.15 -8.11 -9.57
C ALA A 112 3.48 -7.41 -10.76
N ASN A 113 2.18 -7.14 -10.68
CA ASN A 113 1.46 -6.38 -11.71
C ASN A 113 1.98 -4.93 -11.84
N VAL A 114 2.31 -4.30 -10.70
CA VAL A 114 2.95 -2.96 -10.71
C VAL A 114 4.30 -2.98 -11.42
N ALA A 115 5.12 -4.01 -11.16
CA ALA A 115 6.42 -4.17 -11.83
C ALA A 115 6.26 -4.37 -13.35
N GLU A 116 5.29 -5.17 -13.80
CA GLU A 116 4.98 -5.33 -15.23
C GLU A 116 4.56 -4.01 -15.89
N ARG A 117 3.72 -3.22 -15.22
CA ARG A 117 3.32 -1.89 -15.68
C ARG A 117 4.51 -0.93 -15.74
N LEU A 118 5.40 -0.97 -14.75
CA LEU A 118 6.63 -0.18 -14.72
C LEU A 118 7.55 -0.54 -15.90
N ILE A 119 7.74 -1.84 -16.19
CA ILE A 119 8.52 -2.31 -17.34
C ILE A 119 7.95 -1.75 -18.65
N ALA A 120 6.62 -1.83 -18.82
CA ALA A 120 5.95 -1.27 -19.99
C ALA A 120 6.16 0.26 -20.08
N ALA A 121 6.04 0.97 -18.95
CA ALA A 121 6.26 2.42 -18.88
C ALA A 121 7.70 2.80 -19.26
N TYR A 122 8.72 2.06 -18.80
CA TYR A 122 10.11 2.26 -19.18
C TYR A 122 10.32 2.09 -20.69
N ARG A 123 9.78 1.02 -21.28
CA ARG A 123 9.89 0.79 -22.73
C ARG A 123 9.27 1.92 -23.54
N LEU A 124 8.07 2.35 -23.16
CA LEU A 124 7.36 3.45 -23.84
C LEU A 124 8.03 4.82 -23.59
N ASN A 125 8.74 4.97 -22.48
CA ASN A 125 9.52 6.16 -22.16
C ASN A 125 10.95 6.13 -22.74
N ARG A 126 11.25 5.19 -23.66
CA ARG A 126 12.55 5.00 -24.32
C ARG A 126 13.72 4.74 -23.36
N GLN A 127 13.47 3.94 -22.33
CA GLN A 127 14.45 3.53 -21.30
C GLN A 127 14.54 1.98 -21.25
N PRO A 128 14.93 1.31 -22.35
CA PRO A 128 14.91 -0.15 -22.43
C PRO A 128 15.84 -0.83 -21.42
N GLU A 129 16.98 -0.22 -21.09
CA GLU A 129 17.94 -0.79 -20.12
C GLU A 129 17.32 -0.94 -18.73
N LEU A 130 16.54 0.08 -18.27
CA LEU A 130 15.81 0.02 -16.99
C LEU A 130 14.65 -0.97 -17.03
N ALA A 131 14.01 -1.12 -18.20
CA ALA A 131 12.96 -2.14 -18.38
C ALA A 131 13.55 -3.56 -18.25
N ASP A 132 14.71 -3.82 -18.87
CA ASP A 132 15.36 -5.12 -18.82
C ASP A 132 15.94 -5.43 -17.44
N GLU A 133 16.45 -4.43 -16.72
CA GLU A 133 16.86 -4.57 -15.32
C GLU A 133 15.68 -4.95 -14.42
N MET A 134 14.57 -4.24 -14.53
CA MET A 134 13.36 -4.53 -13.75
C MET A 134 12.76 -5.89 -14.12
N GLN A 135 12.83 -6.31 -15.40
CA GLN A 135 12.39 -7.63 -15.84
C GLN A 135 13.18 -8.74 -15.14
N ARG A 136 14.51 -8.62 -15.10
CA ARG A 136 15.38 -9.59 -14.39
C ARG A 136 15.04 -9.69 -12.90
N VAL A 137 14.78 -8.56 -12.25
CA VAL A 137 14.34 -8.54 -10.84
C VAL A 137 13.02 -9.27 -10.67
N LEU A 138 12.03 -9.01 -11.52
CA LEU A 138 10.72 -9.65 -11.47
C LEU A 138 10.82 -11.17 -11.67
N ASP A 139 11.62 -11.60 -12.64
CA ASP A 139 11.81 -13.02 -12.94
C ASP A 139 12.50 -13.75 -11.78
N SER A 140 13.54 -13.15 -11.17
CA SER A 140 14.21 -13.70 -10.00
C SER A 140 13.29 -13.83 -8.77
N LEU A 141 12.34 -12.91 -8.60
CA LEU A 141 11.33 -12.97 -7.53
C LEU A 141 10.32 -14.10 -7.78
N ARG A 142 9.90 -14.29 -9.03
CA ARG A 142 9.01 -15.38 -9.42
C ARG A 142 9.63 -16.75 -9.19
N GLU A 143 10.87 -16.93 -9.58
CA GLU A 143 11.63 -18.18 -9.36
C GLU A 143 11.74 -18.50 -7.87
N ARG A 144 12.11 -17.51 -7.03
CA ARG A 144 12.18 -17.72 -5.58
C ARG A 144 10.84 -18.08 -4.96
N ASN A 145 9.75 -17.48 -5.41
CA ASN A 145 8.41 -17.79 -4.92
C ASN A 145 7.96 -19.20 -5.33
N LEU A 146 8.30 -19.65 -6.53
CA LEU A 146 8.02 -21.01 -6.98
C LEU A 146 8.78 -22.06 -6.15
N LEU A 147 10.07 -21.82 -5.88
CA LEU A 147 10.89 -22.69 -5.04
C LEU A 147 10.36 -22.77 -3.59
N ALA A 148 9.94 -21.62 -3.01
CA ALA A 148 9.38 -21.58 -1.67
C ALA A 148 8.04 -22.38 -1.57
N GLN A 149 7.20 -22.28 -2.61
CA GLN A 149 5.95 -23.06 -2.68
C GLN A 149 6.18 -24.57 -2.88
N HIS A 150 7.24 -24.96 -3.54
CA HIS A 150 7.60 -26.37 -3.73
C HIS A 150 8.04 -26.97 -2.41
N ASN A 151 8.95 -26.33 -1.71
CA ASN A 151 9.48 -26.79 -0.41
C ASN A 151 8.40 -26.90 0.68
N SER A 152 7.40 -25.99 0.68
CA SER A 152 6.30 -26.01 1.64
C SER A 152 5.22 -27.10 1.38
N LYS A 153 5.32 -27.84 0.27
CA LYS A 153 4.43 -28.98 -0.04
C LYS A 153 5.07 -30.35 0.27
N GLU A 154 6.36 -30.35 0.56
CA GLU A 154 7.14 -31.55 0.88
C GLU A 154 7.30 -31.75 2.40
N GLU A 155 6.86 -30.80 3.24
CA GLU A 155 6.74 -30.89 4.69
C GLU A 155 5.30 -31.28 5.12
#